data_c4cb51d53b221bc18f56cfbfbe6653d9
#
_entry.id   c4cb51d53b221bc18f56cfbfbe6653d9
#
_cell.length_a   1.000
_cell.length_b   1.000
_cell.length_c   1.000
_cell.angle_alpha   90.00
_cell.angle_beta   90.00
_cell.angle_gamma   90.00
#
_symmetry.space_group_name_H-M   'P 1'
#
loop_
_entity.id
_entity.type
_entity.pdbx_description
1 polymer ?
#
loop_
_entity_poly.entity_id
_entity_poly.type
_entity_poly.pdbx_seq_one_letter_code
_entity_poly.pdbx_strand_id
1 'polypeptide(L)'
;MKKRLIFTLFLAAFVVMCFAQKPYKVMFYNLENFFDTINDPEVHDDEFTPEGPKKWNSAKYYKKLGNIERVLFDVAAADKNYPAVIGVSEVETRSVLEDIVATPKLAPG
;
A
#
# COMPACT_ATOMS: atom_id res chain seq x y z
N MET A 1 -45.18 28.17 10.34
CA MET A 1 -44.40 28.20 9.09
C MET A 1 -42.89 28.32 9.37
N LYS A 2 -42.44 29.32 10.09
CA LYS A 2 -40.99 29.49 10.35
C LYS A 2 -40.33 28.29 11.06
N LYS A 3 -40.98 27.64 12.02
CA LYS A 3 -40.45 26.48 12.73
C LYS A 3 -40.29 25.25 11.79
N ARG A 4 -41.23 25.04 10.86
CA ARG A 4 -41.15 23.94 9.89
C ARG A 4 -40.01 24.15 8.88
N LEU A 5 -39.84 25.39 8.43
CA LEU A 5 -38.75 25.77 7.52
C LEU A 5 -37.37 25.56 8.19
N ILE A 6 -37.23 25.99 9.44
CA ILE A 6 -35.99 25.80 10.21
C ILE A 6 -35.67 24.30 10.37
N PHE A 7 -36.68 23.50 10.73
CA PHE A 7 -36.50 22.04 10.86
C PHE A 7 -36.11 21.36 9.55
N THR A 8 -36.75 21.78 8.42
CA THR A 8 -36.38 21.23 7.07
C THR A 8 -34.98 21.63 6.70
N LEU A 9 -34.54 22.86 6.96
CA LEU A 9 -33.17 23.31 6.69
C LEU A 9 -32.14 22.55 7.55
N PHE A 10 -32.47 22.28 8.81
CA PHE A 10 -31.60 21.53 9.71
C PHE A 10 -31.45 20.07 9.26
N LEU A 11 -32.55 19.45 8.85
CA LEU A 11 -32.57 18.09 8.33
C LEU A 11 -31.78 17.99 7.01
N ALA A 12 -31.93 18.97 6.11
CA ALA A 12 -31.18 19.03 4.86
C ALA A 12 -29.68 19.21 5.11
N ALA A 13 -29.27 20.05 6.05
CA ALA A 13 -27.89 20.24 6.45
C ALA A 13 -27.29 18.97 7.05
N PHE A 14 -28.05 18.24 7.86
CA PHE A 14 -27.62 16.97 8.46
C PHE A 14 -27.39 15.89 7.40
N VAL A 15 -28.28 15.77 6.40
CA VAL A 15 -28.13 14.84 5.27
C VAL A 15 -26.87 15.18 4.46
N VAL A 16 -26.60 16.44 4.19
CA VAL A 16 -25.37 16.85 3.46
C VAL A 16 -24.13 16.50 4.23
N MET A 17 -24.11 16.63 5.55
CA MET A 17 -22.96 16.24 6.39
C MET A 17 -22.69 14.72 6.36
N CYS A 18 -23.73 13.90 6.23
CA CYS A 18 -23.55 12.44 6.13
C CYS A 18 -22.86 12.00 4.82
N PHE A 19 -22.95 12.77 3.74
CA PHE A 19 -22.30 12.49 2.46
C PHE A 19 -20.90 13.13 2.34
N ALA A 20 -20.47 13.92 3.33
CA ALA A 20 -19.18 14.61 3.30
C ALA A 20 -18.00 13.76 3.79
N GLN A 21 -18.22 12.53 4.23
CA GLN A 21 -17.16 11.66 4.71
C GLN A 21 -16.46 10.99 3.54
N LYS A 22 -15.16 11.24 3.38
CA LYS A 22 -14.34 10.48 2.44
C LYS A 22 -14.11 9.07 2.99
N PRO A 23 -14.39 8.01 2.23
CA PRO A 23 -14.07 6.66 2.66
C PRO A 23 -12.55 6.50 2.75
N TYR A 24 -12.07 5.87 3.83
CA TYR A 24 -10.69 5.43 3.90
C TYR A 24 -10.55 4.08 3.20
N LYS A 25 -9.53 3.97 2.36
CA LYS A 25 -9.17 2.71 1.72
C LYS A 25 -8.20 1.97 2.63
N VAL A 26 -8.48 0.70 2.88
CA VAL A 26 -7.56 -0.22 3.57
C VAL A 26 -7.25 -1.36 2.60
N MET A 27 -5.98 -1.72 2.48
CA MET A 27 -5.51 -2.76 1.57
C MET A 27 -4.70 -3.80 2.34
N PHE A 28 -4.81 -5.05 1.94
CA PHE A 28 -3.88 -6.12 2.33
C PHE A 28 -3.27 -6.73 1.07
N TYR A 29 -1.95 -6.94 1.08
CA TYR A 29 -1.23 -7.47 -0.07
C TYR A 29 -0.17 -8.48 0.35
N ASN A 30 -0.25 -9.69 -0.20
CA ASN A 30 0.81 -10.68 -0.07
C ASN A 30 1.92 -10.39 -1.07
N LEU A 31 3.13 -10.15 -0.60
CA LEU A 31 4.30 -9.79 -1.42
C LEU A 31 5.03 -11.02 -1.98
N GLU A 32 4.56 -12.25 -1.69
CA GLU A 32 5.09 -13.50 -2.24
C GLU A 32 6.60 -13.66 -2.04
N ASN A 33 7.02 -13.81 -0.79
CA ASN A 33 8.43 -13.99 -0.44
C ASN A 33 9.33 -12.84 -0.94
N PHE A 34 9.03 -11.61 -0.55
CA PHE A 34 9.86 -10.48 -0.91
C PHE A 34 11.01 -10.30 0.07
N PHE A 35 12.12 -10.93 -0.25
CA PHE A 35 13.38 -10.87 0.47
C PHE A 35 14.27 -9.75 -0.08
N ASP A 36 15.17 -9.22 0.77
CA ASP A 36 16.29 -8.44 0.27
C ASP A 36 17.34 -9.36 -0.41
N THR A 37 18.50 -8.84 -0.78
CA THR A 37 19.54 -9.62 -1.46
C THR A 37 20.73 -9.93 -0.56
N ILE A 38 20.58 -9.73 0.74
CA ILE A 38 21.61 -9.94 1.74
C ILE A 38 21.31 -11.25 2.45
N ASN A 39 22.31 -12.12 2.55
CA ASN A 39 22.17 -13.37 3.34
C ASN A 39 22.28 -13.03 4.83
N ASP A 40 21.24 -13.33 5.59
CA ASP A 40 21.25 -13.25 7.05
C ASP A 40 21.59 -14.64 7.62
N PRO A 41 22.77 -14.81 8.26
CA PRO A 41 23.18 -16.10 8.80
C PRO A 41 22.29 -16.61 9.95
N GLU A 42 21.45 -15.77 10.52
CA GLU A 42 20.51 -16.16 11.59
C GLU A 42 19.12 -16.54 11.07
N VAL A 43 18.86 -16.36 9.77
CA VAL A 43 17.57 -16.64 9.12
C VAL A 43 17.78 -17.64 7.98
N HIS A 44 16.86 -18.58 7.82
CA HIS A 44 16.89 -19.53 6.70
C HIS A 44 16.38 -18.87 5.40
N ASP A 45 17.17 -17.94 4.86
CA ASP A 45 16.88 -17.21 3.62
C ASP A 45 17.80 -17.62 2.46
N ASP A 46 18.63 -18.63 2.64
CA ASP A 46 19.68 -19.07 1.69
C ASP A 46 19.17 -19.25 0.25
N GLU A 47 17.91 -19.62 0.09
CA GLU A 47 17.29 -19.76 -1.24
C GLU A 47 17.13 -18.42 -1.98
N PHE A 48 16.95 -17.34 -1.22
CA PHE A 48 16.68 -15.99 -1.73
C PHE A 48 17.93 -15.10 -1.66
N THR A 49 19.06 -15.64 -2.03
CA THR A 49 20.35 -14.96 -2.12
C THR A 49 20.90 -15.03 -3.54
N PRO A 50 21.84 -14.13 -3.93
CA PRO A 50 22.44 -14.16 -5.27
C PRO A 50 23.13 -15.51 -5.61
N GLU A 51 23.70 -16.18 -4.62
CA GLU A 51 24.40 -17.46 -4.73
C GLU A 51 23.46 -18.66 -4.55
N GLY A 52 22.29 -18.45 -3.98
CA GLY A 52 21.30 -19.48 -3.70
C GLY A 52 20.63 -20.04 -4.95
N PRO A 53 19.85 -21.13 -4.80
CA PRO A 53 19.24 -21.83 -5.95
C PRO A 53 18.27 -20.95 -6.75
N LYS A 54 17.63 -19.98 -6.12
CA LYS A 54 16.72 -19.04 -6.83
C LYS A 54 17.46 -17.89 -7.49
N LYS A 55 18.76 -17.74 -7.23
CA LYS A 55 19.60 -16.66 -7.75
C LYS A 55 18.93 -15.29 -7.57
N TRP A 56 18.55 -15.02 -6.33
CA TRP A 56 17.83 -13.80 -5.94
C TRP A 56 18.80 -12.61 -5.89
N ASN A 57 19.01 -12.00 -7.03
CA ASN A 57 19.93 -10.88 -7.22
C ASN A 57 19.21 -9.54 -7.33
N SER A 58 19.97 -8.46 -7.35
CA SER A 58 19.44 -7.08 -7.43
C SER A 58 18.54 -6.87 -8.64
N ALA A 59 18.81 -7.49 -9.80
CA ALA A 59 17.97 -7.36 -10.98
C ALA A 59 16.55 -7.92 -10.75
N LYS A 60 16.46 -9.08 -10.11
CA LYS A 60 15.17 -9.69 -9.72
C LYS A 60 14.47 -8.88 -8.63
N TYR A 61 15.22 -8.40 -7.64
CA TYR A 61 14.71 -7.57 -6.57
C TYR A 61 14.05 -6.30 -7.12
N TYR A 62 14.77 -5.52 -7.92
CA TYR A 62 14.22 -4.27 -8.47
C TYR A 62 13.11 -4.49 -9.49
N LYS A 63 13.12 -5.59 -10.22
CA LYS A 63 11.99 -5.97 -11.09
C LYS A 63 10.73 -6.23 -10.28
N LYS A 64 10.85 -6.97 -9.19
CA LYS A 64 9.73 -7.24 -8.28
C LYS A 64 9.24 -5.96 -7.60
N LEU A 65 10.16 -5.13 -7.12
CA LEU A 65 9.86 -3.82 -6.53
C LEU A 65 9.03 -2.96 -7.49
N GLY A 66 9.44 -2.86 -8.75
CA GLY A 66 8.69 -2.11 -9.77
C GLY A 66 7.31 -2.69 -10.09
N ASN A 67 7.15 -4.02 -10.00
CA ASN A 67 5.83 -4.64 -10.16
C ASN A 67 4.91 -4.30 -8.98
N ILE A 68 5.42 -4.33 -7.76
CA ILE A 68 4.67 -3.97 -6.55
C ILE A 68 4.30 -2.49 -6.60
N GLU A 69 5.24 -1.59 -6.92
CA GLU A 69 4.97 -0.16 -7.15
C GLU A 69 3.79 0.03 -8.11
N ARG A 70 3.81 -0.66 -9.24
CA ARG A 70 2.74 -0.55 -10.24
C ARG A 70 1.39 -0.97 -9.70
N VAL A 71 1.31 -2.11 -9.01
CA VAL A 71 0.05 -2.60 -8.41
C VAL A 71 -0.50 -1.60 -7.40
N LEU A 72 0.33 -1.12 -6.48
CA LEU A 72 -0.10 -0.16 -5.45
C LEU A 72 -0.52 1.18 -6.07
N PHE A 73 0.20 1.65 -7.07
CA PHE A 73 -0.14 2.87 -7.80
C PHE A 73 -1.45 2.74 -8.58
N ASP A 74 -1.69 1.61 -9.26
CA ASP A 74 -2.92 1.35 -10.00
C ASP A 74 -4.14 1.30 -9.07
N VAL A 75 -3.99 0.73 -7.88
CA VAL A 75 -5.04 0.75 -6.84
C VAL A 75 -5.35 2.19 -6.38
N ALA A 76 -4.33 3.03 -6.24
CA ALA A 76 -4.51 4.45 -5.88
C ALA A 76 -5.12 5.26 -7.04
N ALA A 77 -4.68 5.00 -8.27
CA ALA A 77 -5.13 5.72 -9.46
C ALA A 77 -6.59 5.45 -9.83
N ALA A 78 -7.12 4.26 -9.47
CA ALA A 78 -8.49 3.84 -9.80
C ALA A 78 -9.55 4.83 -9.28
N ASP A 79 -9.32 5.44 -8.12
CA ASP A 79 -10.22 6.41 -7.49
C ASP A 79 -9.49 7.68 -7.00
N LYS A 80 -8.26 7.89 -7.44
CA LYS A 80 -7.39 9.02 -7.05
C LYS A 80 -7.18 9.11 -5.53
N ASN A 81 -7.14 7.98 -4.86
CA ASN A 81 -7.01 7.89 -3.41
C ASN A 81 -6.06 6.76 -3.01
N TYR A 82 -4.95 7.11 -2.39
CA TYR A 82 -4.04 6.11 -1.83
C TYR A 82 -4.68 5.39 -0.64
N PRO A 83 -4.37 4.09 -0.44
CA PRO A 83 -4.74 3.42 0.79
C PRO A 83 -4.19 4.15 2.02
N ALA A 84 -5.05 4.38 3.02
CA ALA A 84 -4.64 4.98 4.29
C ALA A 84 -3.78 4.00 5.12
N VAL A 85 -4.02 2.70 4.94
CA VAL A 85 -3.26 1.63 5.57
C VAL A 85 -3.09 0.49 4.58
N ILE A 86 -1.87 -0.04 4.50
CA ILE A 86 -1.56 -1.24 3.73
C ILE A 86 -0.93 -2.25 4.68
N GLY A 87 -1.62 -3.38 4.92
CA GLY A 87 -1.05 -4.56 5.54
C GLY A 87 -0.35 -5.41 4.50
N VAL A 88 0.80 -5.96 4.83
CA VAL A 88 1.55 -6.84 3.93
C VAL A 88 1.94 -8.13 4.64
N SER A 89 2.14 -9.19 3.86
CA SER A 89 2.71 -10.45 4.31
C SER A 89 3.82 -10.92 3.39
N GLU A 90 4.60 -11.88 3.87
CA GLU A 90 5.70 -12.48 3.13
C GLU A 90 6.74 -11.44 2.68
N VAL A 91 7.10 -10.56 3.59
CA VAL A 91 8.19 -9.60 3.48
C VAL A 91 9.23 -9.90 4.56
N GLU A 92 10.49 -9.85 4.20
CA GLU A 92 11.56 -10.24 5.11
C GLU A 92 11.90 -9.12 6.11
N THR A 93 12.23 -7.95 5.61
CA THR A 93 12.79 -6.88 6.43
C THR A 93 12.05 -5.55 6.28
N ARG A 94 12.25 -4.68 7.27
CA ARG A 94 11.75 -3.30 7.21
C ARG A 94 12.33 -2.53 6.03
N SER A 95 13.59 -2.77 5.67
CA SER A 95 14.24 -2.07 4.56
C SER A 95 13.54 -2.33 3.23
N VAL A 96 13.01 -3.53 3.01
CA VAL A 96 12.19 -3.85 1.82
C VAL A 96 10.92 -2.98 1.78
N LEU A 97 10.27 -2.76 2.92
CA LEU A 97 9.10 -1.87 3.00
C LEU A 97 9.47 -0.41 2.74
N GLU A 98 10.59 0.04 3.26
CA GLU A 98 11.11 1.38 3.02
C GLU A 98 11.43 1.60 1.53
N ASP A 99 12.00 0.60 0.86
CA ASP A 99 12.23 0.63 -0.58
C ASP A 99 10.93 0.75 -1.37
N ILE A 100 9.87 0.03 -0.96
CA ILE A 100 8.55 0.11 -1.63
C ILE A 100 8.01 1.55 -1.58
N VAL A 101 7.96 2.14 -0.39
CA VAL A 101 7.39 3.50 -0.23
C VAL A 101 8.26 4.59 -0.83
N ALA A 102 9.56 4.32 -1.02
CA ALA A 102 10.50 5.24 -1.65
C ALA A 102 10.46 5.20 -3.18
N THR A 103 9.69 4.30 -3.79
CA THR A 103 9.59 4.23 -5.26
C THR A 103 9.00 5.52 -5.85
N PRO A 104 9.40 5.91 -7.08
CA PRO A 104 9.03 7.22 -7.65
C PRO A 104 7.53 7.51 -7.72
N LYS A 105 6.70 6.47 -7.90
CA LYS A 105 5.24 6.65 -8.01
C LYS A 105 4.55 6.71 -6.65
N LEU A 106 5.14 6.10 -5.61
CA LEU A 106 4.52 6.02 -4.28
C LEU A 106 5.02 7.10 -3.32
N ALA A 107 6.27 7.54 -3.45
CA ALA A 107 6.86 8.55 -2.57
C ALA A 107 6.07 9.88 -2.44
N PRO A 108 5.32 10.35 -3.48
CA PRO A 108 4.48 11.55 -3.37
C PRO A 108 3.15 11.34 -2.64
N GLY A 109 2.74 10.10 -2.36
CA GLY A 109 1.43 9.74 -1.79
C GLY A 109 1.32 9.65 -0.28
#